data_fe4e4865916c165b55e3bcb560ff4d13
#
_entry.id   fe4e4865916c165b55e3bcb560ff4d13
#
_cell.length_a   1.000
_cell.length_b   1.000
_cell.length_c   1.000
_cell.angle_alpha   90.00
_cell.angle_beta   90.00
_cell.angle_gamma   90.00
#
_symmetry.space_group_name_H-M   'P 1'
#
loop_
_entity.id
_entity.type
_entity.pdbx_description
1 polymer ?
#
loop_
_entity_poly.entity_id
_entity_poly.type
_entity_poly.pdbx_seq_one_letter_code
_entity_poly.pdbx_strand_id
1 'polypeptide(L)'
;MKLSKLLFALLIPATAATAQDHYRYQDRIVPAKAYFENGKLHFGTQNGKFHLWLDNRIYVDAAYYSPTSSTDGLESKPNKDLEEDDGKFRFDNGVSIRRARFAIKAELYKRWFSELDLDFAYNEVEIKDMFLGYRFNRHWDIKAGHFKEPMSMERLTSSKYLTSMERPMPIEMFAGGRRLGLAATGWGKHWWASGGVFGQQVDIIQKEKNRGSDGYGFTGRVAVSPINNRELTLHLGGYATYRTPDANGTEDRLVEFRTFPESRTDRRRFIRAEIPNVNHYATYGLEAGVRWNKLLAYGEYVFTDLSRYKRDGSKQKVSLKNATFNGWYATASYMILGGQRRYAPEDAEFGPMGMRKGGNLEVAARVSYVNLNDFHDAQAVITGGKGYAYNASLNWYPVRNVLVGLNYTFMNNDKYADDKGHITKNGQPLKTAMKDGLDFHIYQMRLMVSF
;
A
#
# COMPACT_ATOMS: atom_id res chain seq x y z
N MET A 1 24.39 -4.30 28.23
CA MET A 1 25.28 -3.11 28.15
C MET A 1 24.65 -2.14 27.15
N LYS A 2 24.46 -0.92 27.57
CA LYS A 2 23.53 0.10 27.07
C LYS A 2 23.84 0.58 25.65
N LEU A 3 22.97 0.24 24.68
CA LEU A 3 22.99 0.80 23.31
C LEU A 3 21.94 1.92 23.11
N SER A 4 21.34 2.41 24.18
CA SER A 4 20.28 3.43 24.16
C SER A 4 20.77 4.88 24.08
N LYS A 5 22.05 5.13 23.82
CA LYS A 5 22.64 6.49 23.80
C LYS A 5 23.28 6.91 22.49
N LEU A 6 23.12 6.16 21.39
CA LEU A 6 23.81 6.49 20.13
C LEU A 6 22.90 7.03 19.02
N LEU A 7 21.61 7.26 19.26
CA LEU A 7 20.69 7.76 18.23
C LEU A 7 20.36 9.25 18.35
N PHE A 8 21.02 10.00 19.23
CA PHE A 8 20.75 11.44 19.41
C PHE A 8 21.92 12.36 19.09
N ALA A 9 22.93 11.92 18.35
CA ALA A 9 24.13 12.71 18.03
C ALA A 9 24.27 13.07 16.55
N LEU A 10 23.17 13.23 15.82
CA LEU A 10 23.14 14.04 14.61
C LEU A 10 22.50 15.41 14.94
N LEU A 11 23.04 16.05 15.96
CA LEU A 11 22.92 17.46 16.16
C LEU A 11 23.72 18.16 15.06
N ILE A 12 22.99 18.65 14.07
CA ILE A 12 23.43 19.78 13.24
C ILE A 12 24.00 20.83 14.22
N PRO A 13 25.26 21.29 14.07
CA PRO A 13 25.71 22.42 14.85
C PRO A 13 24.84 23.60 14.46
N ALA A 14 23.87 23.94 15.27
CA ALA A 14 23.27 25.25 15.26
C ALA A 14 24.41 26.19 15.64
N THR A 15 25.09 26.73 14.67
CA THR A 15 25.82 27.99 14.84
C THR A 15 24.74 29.00 15.22
N ALA A 16 24.61 29.21 16.51
CA ALA A 16 23.89 30.36 17.04
C ALA A 16 24.62 31.62 16.55
N ALA A 17 24.30 32.02 15.34
CA ALA A 17 24.49 33.40 14.93
C ALA A 17 23.48 34.18 15.75
N THR A 18 23.96 34.81 16.83
CA THR A 18 23.25 35.87 17.54
C THR A 18 23.15 37.07 16.61
N ALA A 19 22.31 36.97 15.60
CA ALA A 19 21.76 38.12 14.92
C ALA A 19 20.50 38.49 15.68
N GLN A 20 20.61 39.40 16.65
CA GLN A 20 19.50 40.21 17.12
C GLN A 20 19.08 41.15 15.97
N ASP A 21 18.62 40.57 14.88
CA ASP A 21 17.78 41.30 13.95
C ASP A 21 16.41 41.36 14.59
N HIS A 22 16.04 42.57 15.04
CA HIS A 22 14.67 42.93 15.31
C HIS A 22 13.89 42.78 13.99
N TYR A 23 13.45 41.55 13.69
CA TYR A 23 12.40 41.35 12.71
C TYR A 23 11.15 42.06 13.23
N ARG A 24 10.97 43.31 12.85
CA ARG A 24 9.63 43.92 12.83
C ARG A 24 8.85 43.08 11.85
N TYR A 25 8.04 42.15 12.34
CA TYR A 25 6.99 41.48 11.61
C TYR A 25 5.99 42.55 11.19
N GLN A 26 6.29 43.26 10.13
CA GLN A 26 5.27 44.03 9.44
C GLN A 26 4.43 42.95 8.76
N ASP A 27 3.22 42.73 9.25
CA ASP A 27 2.18 41.91 8.61
C ASP A 27 1.86 42.55 7.25
N ARG A 28 2.72 42.30 6.26
CA ARG A 28 2.45 42.69 4.89
C ARG A 28 1.41 41.73 4.37
N ILE A 29 0.18 42.20 4.19
CA ILE A 29 -0.86 41.49 3.45
C ILE A 29 -0.29 41.17 2.06
N VAL A 30 -0.09 39.87 1.76
CA VAL A 30 0.31 39.41 0.45
C VAL A 30 -0.94 38.93 -0.26
N PRO A 31 -1.36 39.57 -1.37
CA PRO A 31 -2.50 39.10 -2.13
C PRO A 31 -2.33 37.65 -2.58
N ALA A 32 -3.40 36.85 -2.45
CA ALA A 32 -3.48 35.49 -2.91
C ALA A 32 -4.54 35.36 -4.01
N LYS A 33 -4.35 34.39 -4.91
CA LYS A 33 -5.29 34.04 -5.96
C LYS A 33 -5.73 32.59 -5.81
N ALA A 34 -7.03 32.35 -6.02
CA ALA A 34 -7.56 31.01 -6.24
C ALA A 34 -7.68 30.77 -7.75
N TYR A 35 -7.30 29.56 -8.21
CA TYR A 35 -7.39 29.19 -9.62
C TYR A 35 -7.52 27.69 -9.77
N PHE A 36 -8.03 27.25 -10.91
CA PHE A 36 -8.11 25.83 -11.24
C PHE A 36 -6.99 25.44 -12.18
N GLU A 37 -6.23 24.41 -11.83
CA GLU A 37 -5.20 23.84 -12.67
C GLU A 37 -5.24 22.32 -12.60
N ASN A 38 -5.19 21.65 -13.75
CA ASN A 38 -5.23 20.18 -13.86
C ASN A 38 -6.40 19.52 -13.11
N GLY A 39 -7.54 20.21 -13.01
CA GLY A 39 -8.75 19.75 -12.33
C GLY A 39 -8.70 19.81 -10.81
N LYS A 40 -7.80 20.61 -10.24
CA LYS A 40 -7.66 20.85 -8.81
C LYS A 40 -7.80 22.32 -8.48
N LEU A 41 -8.29 22.63 -7.29
CA LEU A 41 -8.35 23.99 -6.76
C LEU A 41 -7.02 24.34 -6.09
N HIS A 42 -6.42 25.42 -6.56
CA HIS A 42 -5.15 25.95 -6.06
C HIS A 42 -5.34 27.33 -5.44
N PHE A 43 -4.52 27.61 -4.42
CA PHE A 43 -4.38 28.93 -3.80
C PHE A 43 -2.89 29.29 -3.80
N GLY A 44 -2.54 30.42 -4.38
CA GLY A 44 -1.15 30.85 -4.45
C GLY A 44 -1.00 32.33 -4.13
N THR A 45 0.04 32.71 -3.35
CA THR A 45 0.39 34.11 -3.13
C THR A 45 1.07 34.69 -4.34
N GLN A 46 0.87 35.99 -4.61
CA GLN A 46 1.47 36.67 -5.76
C GLN A 46 3.00 36.62 -5.79
N ASN A 47 3.64 36.58 -4.61
CA ASN A 47 5.08 36.48 -4.50
C ASN A 47 5.61 35.02 -4.70
N GLY A 48 4.72 34.03 -4.93
CA GLY A 48 5.06 32.64 -5.15
C GLY A 48 5.70 31.94 -3.96
N LYS A 49 5.60 32.49 -2.74
CA LYS A 49 6.20 31.90 -1.54
C LYS A 49 5.31 30.84 -0.90
N PHE A 50 3.99 30.93 -1.07
CA PHE A 50 3.01 29.99 -0.53
C PHE A 50 2.12 29.50 -1.66
N HIS A 51 2.02 28.18 -1.79
CA HIS A 51 1.16 27.50 -2.72
C HIS A 51 0.48 26.35 -2.00
N LEU A 52 -0.84 26.29 -2.08
CA LEU A 52 -1.66 25.25 -1.48
C LEU A 52 -2.63 24.73 -2.53
N TRP A 53 -2.91 23.42 -2.53
CA TRP A 53 -3.94 22.86 -3.39
C TRP A 53 -4.66 21.69 -2.71
N LEU A 54 -5.88 21.45 -3.19
CA LEU A 54 -6.69 20.32 -2.78
C LEU A 54 -6.44 19.14 -3.72
N ASP A 55 -6.42 17.91 -3.19
CA ASP A 55 -6.28 16.67 -3.95
C ASP A 55 -7.27 15.63 -3.43
N ASN A 56 -8.55 15.90 -3.64
CA ASN A 56 -9.65 15.13 -3.11
C ASN A 56 -10.01 13.96 -4.03
N ARG A 57 -10.66 12.93 -3.48
CA ARG A 57 -11.19 11.82 -4.28
C ARG A 57 -12.30 11.06 -3.56
N ILE A 58 -13.31 10.71 -4.34
CA ILE A 58 -14.44 9.88 -3.89
C ILE A 58 -14.52 8.68 -4.82
N TYR A 59 -14.56 7.47 -4.24
CA TYR A 59 -14.74 6.22 -4.95
C TYR A 59 -15.96 5.50 -4.37
N VAL A 60 -16.89 5.15 -5.25
CA VAL A 60 -18.04 4.31 -4.93
C VAL A 60 -17.87 3.02 -5.72
N ASP A 61 -17.88 1.91 -5.03
CA ASP A 61 -17.72 0.57 -5.59
C ASP A 61 -19.00 -0.22 -5.40
N ALA A 62 -19.36 -1.01 -6.42
CA ALA A 62 -20.33 -2.08 -6.33
C ALA A 62 -19.64 -3.40 -6.64
N ALA A 63 -19.98 -4.48 -5.94
CA ALA A 63 -19.45 -5.80 -6.20
C ALA A 63 -20.50 -6.89 -6.00
N TYR A 64 -20.41 -7.92 -6.86
CA TYR A 64 -21.16 -9.15 -6.78
C TYR A 64 -20.20 -10.34 -6.83
N TYR A 65 -20.34 -11.25 -5.86
CA TYR A 65 -19.50 -12.44 -5.72
C TYR A 65 -20.33 -13.67 -6.03
N SER A 66 -19.76 -14.59 -6.80
CA SER A 66 -20.41 -15.86 -7.19
C SER A 66 -19.43 -17.01 -6.94
N PRO A 67 -19.63 -17.81 -5.89
CA PRO A 67 -18.79 -19.00 -5.64
C PRO A 67 -19.01 -20.03 -6.74
N THR A 68 -17.91 -20.74 -7.10
CA THR A 68 -17.92 -21.84 -8.09
C THR A 68 -17.51 -23.16 -7.46
N SER A 69 -16.92 -23.13 -6.27
CA SER A 69 -16.62 -24.31 -5.46
C SER A 69 -17.52 -24.39 -4.24
N SER A 70 -17.47 -25.54 -3.53
CA SER A 70 -18.17 -25.68 -2.25
C SER A 70 -17.69 -24.64 -1.23
N THR A 71 -18.60 -24.08 -0.48
CA THR A 71 -18.33 -23.19 0.66
C THR A 71 -18.40 -23.94 1.99
N ASP A 72 -18.51 -25.27 1.96
CA ASP A 72 -18.56 -26.10 3.16
C ASP A 72 -17.28 -25.94 3.99
N GLY A 73 -17.45 -25.74 5.28
CA GLY A 73 -16.36 -25.52 6.22
C GLY A 73 -15.94 -24.05 6.37
N LEU A 74 -16.50 -23.12 5.60
CA LEU A 74 -16.40 -21.69 5.89
C LEU A 74 -17.47 -21.34 6.94
N GLU A 75 -17.07 -20.55 7.93
CA GLU A 75 -18.00 -20.03 8.93
C GLU A 75 -18.73 -18.80 8.39
N SER A 76 -20.04 -18.80 8.48
CA SER A 76 -20.84 -17.59 8.41
C SER A 76 -20.73 -16.89 9.76
N LYS A 77 -20.50 -15.58 9.76
CA LYS A 77 -20.80 -14.79 10.96
C LYS A 77 -22.32 -14.71 11.06
N PRO A 78 -22.92 -15.12 12.21
CA PRO A 78 -24.36 -15.03 12.37
C PRO A 78 -24.82 -13.60 12.05
N ASN A 79 -25.70 -13.48 11.09
CA ASN A 79 -26.34 -12.20 10.81
C ASN A 79 -27.56 -12.07 11.72
N LYS A 80 -27.40 -11.31 12.82
CA LYS A 80 -28.44 -11.09 13.81
C LYS A 80 -29.69 -10.37 13.25
N ASP A 81 -29.59 -9.81 12.05
CA ASP A 81 -30.66 -9.07 11.38
C ASP A 81 -31.48 -9.97 10.44
N LEU A 82 -31.14 -11.25 10.29
CA LEU A 82 -31.92 -12.24 9.55
C LEU A 82 -32.73 -13.10 10.52
N GLU A 83 -34.02 -13.16 10.35
CA GLU A 83 -34.91 -13.98 11.18
C GLU A 83 -34.63 -15.49 11.08
N GLU A 84 -34.00 -15.96 9.99
CA GLU A 84 -33.52 -17.32 9.80
C GLU A 84 -32.08 -17.29 9.26
N ASP A 85 -31.08 -17.32 10.14
CA ASP A 85 -29.67 -17.60 9.75
C ASP A 85 -29.48 -19.12 9.60
N ASP A 86 -29.45 -19.62 8.36
CA ASP A 86 -29.27 -21.04 8.05
C ASP A 86 -27.78 -21.48 8.26
N GLY A 87 -26.91 -20.61 8.79
CA GLY A 87 -25.50 -20.87 9.05
C GLY A 87 -24.64 -21.07 7.79
N LYS A 88 -25.21 -20.84 6.59
CA LYS A 88 -24.47 -20.99 5.34
C LYS A 88 -23.60 -19.77 5.06
N PHE A 89 -22.42 -20.03 4.54
CA PHE A 89 -21.53 -18.98 4.08
C PHE A 89 -22.14 -18.19 2.92
N ARG A 90 -22.11 -16.86 3.03
CA ARG A 90 -22.55 -15.94 1.98
C ARG A 90 -21.54 -14.80 1.85
N PHE A 91 -21.29 -14.37 0.62
CA PHE A 91 -20.54 -13.16 0.35
C PHE A 91 -21.38 -11.90 0.62
N ASP A 92 -20.70 -10.83 1.07
CA ASP A 92 -21.32 -9.52 1.21
C ASP A 92 -21.32 -8.81 -0.15
N ASN A 93 -22.44 -9.00 -0.88
CA ASN A 93 -22.71 -8.30 -2.14
C ASN A 93 -23.26 -6.91 -1.88
N GLY A 94 -22.93 -5.93 -2.72
CA GLY A 94 -23.55 -4.61 -2.59
C GLY A 94 -22.67 -3.45 -3.02
N VAL A 95 -22.89 -2.30 -2.40
CA VAL A 95 -22.26 -1.03 -2.71
C VAL A 95 -21.52 -0.51 -1.48
N SER A 96 -20.35 0.09 -1.69
CA SER A 96 -19.55 0.66 -0.61
C SER A 96 -18.87 1.97 -1.04
N ILE A 97 -18.66 2.87 -0.07
CA ILE A 97 -17.78 4.02 -0.26
C ILE A 97 -16.35 3.52 -0.04
N ARG A 98 -15.64 3.29 -1.12
CA ARG A 98 -14.28 2.73 -1.08
C ARG A 98 -13.24 3.74 -0.63
N ARG A 99 -13.41 5.01 -0.98
CA ARG A 99 -12.57 6.14 -0.57
C ARG A 99 -13.40 7.40 -0.49
N ALA A 100 -13.17 8.17 0.56
CA ALA A 100 -13.68 9.52 0.72
C ALA A 100 -12.53 10.39 1.25
N ARG A 101 -11.59 10.78 0.37
CA ARG A 101 -10.36 11.46 0.78
C ARG A 101 -10.43 12.95 0.62
N PHE A 102 -9.97 13.63 1.65
CA PHE A 102 -9.70 15.05 1.66
C PHE A 102 -8.22 15.27 1.92
N ALA A 103 -7.52 15.82 0.93
CA ALA A 103 -6.10 16.08 1.03
C ALA A 103 -5.80 17.55 0.75
N ILE A 104 -5.00 18.14 1.64
CA ILE A 104 -4.41 19.45 1.49
C ILE A 104 -2.92 19.26 1.28
N LYS A 105 -2.39 19.82 0.20
CA LYS A 105 -0.96 19.83 -0.11
C LYS A 105 -0.48 21.28 -0.11
N ALA A 106 0.70 21.53 0.43
CA ALA A 106 1.28 22.84 0.50
C ALA A 106 2.74 22.84 0.08
N GLU A 107 3.16 23.91 -0.58
CA GLU A 107 4.55 24.26 -0.86
C GLU A 107 4.85 25.66 -0.33
N LEU A 108 5.90 25.76 0.51
CA LEU A 108 6.28 27.00 1.18
C LEU A 108 7.71 27.35 0.79
N TYR A 109 7.94 28.59 0.38
CA TYR A 109 9.25 29.10 0.00
C TYR A 109 9.98 28.25 -1.06
N LYS A 110 9.21 27.52 -1.93
CA LYS A 110 9.69 26.61 -2.99
C LYS A 110 10.54 25.43 -2.51
N ARG A 111 10.75 25.27 -1.20
CA ARG A 111 11.58 24.22 -0.62
C ARG A 111 10.88 23.34 0.37
N TRP A 112 10.03 23.92 1.23
CA TRP A 112 9.24 23.16 2.18
C TRP A 112 7.97 22.66 1.51
N PHE A 113 7.62 21.42 1.73
CA PHE A 113 6.36 20.86 1.23
C PHE A 113 5.72 19.96 2.28
N SER A 114 4.41 19.92 2.28
CA SER A 114 3.65 19.13 3.24
C SER A 114 2.38 18.56 2.61
N GLU A 115 1.87 17.52 3.21
CA GLU A 115 0.60 16.91 2.85
C GLU A 115 -0.13 16.47 4.12
N LEU A 116 -1.45 16.74 4.15
CA LEU A 116 -2.40 16.16 5.08
C LEU A 116 -3.48 15.48 4.23
N ASP A 117 -3.54 14.15 4.25
CA ASP A 117 -4.54 13.33 3.54
C ASP A 117 -5.32 12.50 4.57
N LEU A 118 -6.62 12.74 4.66
CA LEU A 118 -7.58 12.03 5.52
C LEU A 118 -8.52 11.20 4.67
N ASP A 119 -8.86 9.98 5.10
CA ASP A 119 -9.85 9.12 4.46
C ASP A 119 -11.03 8.88 5.42
N PHE A 120 -12.23 9.22 4.98
CA PHE A 120 -13.48 9.11 5.73
C PHE A 120 -14.32 7.92 5.28
N ALA A 121 -13.74 6.97 4.53
CA ALA A 121 -14.45 5.79 4.10
C ALA A 121 -14.81 4.89 5.30
N TYR A 122 -15.89 4.13 5.17
CA TYR A 122 -16.35 3.14 6.15
C TYR A 122 -16.75 3.71 7.52
N ASN A 123 -17.16 4.98 7.58
CA ASN A 123 -17.49 5.72 8.82
C ASN A 123 -16.32 5.81 9.83
N GLU A 124 -15.11 5.74 9.36
CA GLU A 124 -13.88 5.88 10.14
C GLU A 124 -13.08 7.06 9.59
N VAL A 125 -12.29 7.71 10.44
CA VAL A 125 -11.32 8.72 9.99
C VAL A 125 -9.93 8.11 10.09
N GLU A 126 -9.27 7.99 8.95
CA GLU A 126 -7.92 7.42 8.86
C GLU A 126 -6.94 8.47 8.34
N ILE A 127 -5.85 8.72 9.05
CA ILE A 127 -4.74 9.53 8.55
C ILE A 127 -4.02 8.72 7.47
N LYS A 128 -4.00 9.23 6.23
CA LYS A 128 -3.22 8.63 5.15
C LYS A 128 -1.83 9.23 5.09
N ASP A 129 -1.71 10.46 4.65
CA ASP A 129 -0.42 11.15 4.62
C ASP A 129 -0.47 12.35 5.59
N MET A 130 0.53 12.49 6.43
CA MET A 130 0.74 13.64 7.31
C MET A 130 2.24 13.82 7.51
N PHE A 131 2.86 14.65 6.69
CA PHE A 131 4.30 14.84 6.72
C PHE A 131 4.71 16.27 6.38
N LEU A 132 5.92 16.60 6.79
CA LEU A 132 6.67 17.76 6.35
C LEU A 132 7.91 17.30 5.59
N GLY A 133 8.19 17.91 4.45
CA GLY A 133 9.38 17.65 3.63
C GLY A 133 10.16 18.91 3.34
N TYR A 134 11.43 18.71 3.00
CA TYR A 134 12.32 19.76 2.58
C TYR A 134 13.08 19.35 1.31
N ARG A 135 13.05 20.20 0.29
CA ARG A 135 13.72 19.99 -0.99
C ARG A 135 15.05 20.74 -0.99
N PHE A 136 16.14 19.99 -0.97
CA PHE A 136 17.50 20.56 -1.02
C PHE A 136 17.80 21.20 -2.36
N ASN A 137 17.41 20.50 -3.43
CA ASN A 137 17.53 20.95 -4.81
C ASN A 137 16.43 20.32 -5.69
N ARG A 138 16.58 20.34 -7.00
CA ARG A 138 15.59 19.78 -7.95
C ARG A 138 15.49 18.27 -7.94
N HIS A 139 16.43 17.57 -7.29
CA HIS A 139 16.59 16.13 -7.38
C HIS A 139 16.70 15.42 -6.04
N TRP A 140 16.68 16.16 -4.93
CA TRP A 140 16.81 15.58 -3.60
C TRP A 140 15.86 16.22 -2.61
N ASP A 141 15.14 15.38 -1.91
CA ASP A 141 14.31 15.81 -0.78
C ASP A 141 14.43 14.84 0.42
N ILE A 142 13.92 15.30 1.54
CA ILE A 142 13.75 14.55 2.76
C ILE A 142 12.33 14.76 3.28
N LYS A 143 11.72 13.71 3.82
CA LYS A 143 10.37 13.75 4.43
C LYS A 143 10.40 13.17 5.83
N ALA A 144 9.68 13.79 6.76
CA ALA A 144 9.44 13.32 8.12
C ALA A 144 7.96 13.36 8.44
N GLY A 145 7.41 12.29 9.00
CA GLY A 145 6.00 12.17 9.34
C GLY A 145 5.42 10.81 8.98
N HIS A 146 4.11 10.76 8.76
CA HIS A 146 3.37 9.57 8.36
C HIS A 146 3.13 9.57 6.86
N PHE A 147 3.76 8.64 6.13
CA PHE A 147 3.67 8.54 4.68
C PHE A 147 3.98 7.11 4.21
N LYS A 148 3.76 6.82 2.91
CA LYS A 148 4.09 5.51 2.34
C LYS A 148 5.60 5.25 2.43
N GLU A 149 5.96 4.05 2.90
CA GLU A 149 7.32 3.57 2.80
C GLU A 149 7.76 3.48 1.34
N PRO A 150 9.03 3.79 1.00
CA PRO A 150 9.54 3.68 -0.36
C PRO A 150 9.75 2.22 -0.75
N MET A 151 8.67 1.53 -1.10
CA MET A 151 8.63 0.10 -1.38
C MET A 151 7.59 -0.18 -2.45
N SER A 152 7.96 -0.94 -3.49
CA SER A 152 7.08 -1.32 -4.60
C SER A 152 6.58 -0.16 -5.46
N MET A 153 6.75 -0.27 -6.77
CA MET A 153 6.19 0.66 -7.75
C MET A 153 4.66 0.76 -7.63
N GLU A 154 3.98 -0.39 -7.61
CA GLU A 154 2.51 -0.45 -7.52
C GLU A 154 1.98 0.11 -6.18
N ARG A 155 2.71 -0.07 -5.07
CA ARG A 155 2.34 0.51 -3.77
C ARG A 155 2.44 2.04 -3.78
N LEU A 156 3.50 2.58 -4.36
CA LEU A 156 3.72 4.02 -4.45
C LEU A 156 2.77 4.68 -5.43
N THR A 157 2.46 4.01 -6.54
CA THR A 157 1.51 4.51 -7.55
C THR A 157 0.22 5.01 -6.91
N SER A 158 -0.19 6.22 -7.32
CA SER A 158 -1.43 6.82 -6.84
C SER A 158 -2.62 5.95 -7.22
N SER A 159 -3.56 5.76 -6.28
CA SER A 159 -4.78 4.99 -6.55
C SER A 159 -5.63 5.54 -7.70
N LYS A 160 -5.40 6.77 -8.14
CA LYS A 160 -6.05 7.37 -9.32
C LYS A 160 -5.54 6.79 -10.64
N TYR A 161 -4.38 6.14 -10.62
CA TYR A 161 -3.69 5.67 -11.83
C TYR A 161 -3.53 4.15 -11.87
N LEU A 162 -4.13 3.42 -10.95
CA LEU A 162 -4.18 1.96 -11.01
C LEU A 162 -4.92 1.51 -12.28
N THR A 163 -4.45 0.43 -12.89
CA THR A 163 -5.08 -0.17 -14.08
C THR A 163 -6.26 -1.08 -13.72
N SER A 164 -6.27 -1.61 -12.51
CA SER A 164 -7.38 -2.38 -11.91
C SER A 164 -7.90 -1.66 -10.68
N MET A 165 -9.10 -2.00 -10.23
CA MET A 165 -9.77 -1.29 -9.12
C MET A 165 -9.00 -1.39 -7.81
N GLU A 166 -8.37 -2.52 -7.54
CA GLU A 166 -7.53 -2.73 -6.35
C GLU A 166 -6.11 -3.15 -6.73
N ARG A 167 -5.17 -3.02 -5.79
CA ARG A 167 -3.81 -3.51 -5.95
C ARG A 167 -3.76 -5.03 -5.96
N PRO A 168 -2.76 -5.63 -6.63
CA PRO A 168 -2.59 -7.09 -6.62
C PRO A 168 -2.31 -7.60 -5.20
N MET A 169 -2.78 -8.81 -4.92
CA MET A 169 -2.69 -9.46 -3.61
C MET A 169 -1.29 -9.40 -2.98
N PRO A 170 -0.17 -9.73 -3.69
CA PRO A 170 1.15 -9.73 -3.07
C PRO A 170 1.60 -8.34 -2.62
N ILE A 171 1.22 -7.30 -3.35
CA ILE A 171 1.56 -5.93 -2.98
C ILE A 171 0.70 -5.44 -1.81
N GLU A 172 -0.57 -5.82 -1.76
CA GLU A 172 -1.43 -5.50 -0.62
C GLU A 172 -0.94 -6.18 0.66
N MET A 173 -0.40 -7.39 0.54
CA MET A 173 0.07 -8.21 1.65
C MET A 173 1.46 -7.82 2.15
N PHE A 174 2.46 -7.77 1.26
CA PHE A 174 3.87 -7.69 1.63
C PHE A 174 4.47 -6.30 1.51
N ALA A 175 3.97 -5.46 0.59
CA ALA A 175 4.46 -4.10 0.48
C ALA A 175 3.82 -3.22 1.56
N GLY A 176 4.65 -2.68 2.43
CA GLY A 176 4.25 -1.90 3.60
C GLY A 176 3.26 -0.78 3.29
N GLY A 177 2.49 -0.41 4.30
CA GLY A 177 1.55 0.70 4.25
C GLY A 177 2.23 2.06 4.45
N ARG A 178 1.51 2.94 5.11
CA ARG A 178 2.04 4.20 5.63
C ARG A 178 2.53 4.00 7.06
N ARG A 179 3.62 4.68 7.41
CA ARG A 179 4.22 4.61 8.73
C ARG A 179 4.82 5.95 9.11
N LEU A 180 4.99 6.17 10.40
CA LEU A 180 5.82 7.26 10.90
C LEU A 180 7.27 6.98 10.55
N GLY A 181 7.95 7.94 9.92
CA GLY A 181 9.33 7.75 9.52
C GLY A 181 10.01 9.00 9.01
N LEU A 182 11.26 8.79 8.66
CA LEU A 182 12.14 9.76 8.02
C LEU A 182 12.76 9.09 6.81
N ALA A 183 12.61 9.69 5.63
CA ALA A 183 13.16 9.17 4.39
C ALA A 183 13.76 10.26 3.53
N ALA A 184 14.85 9.94 2.86
CA ALA A 184 15.44 10.76 1.82
C ALA A 184 15.16 10.14 0.46
N THR A 185 14.90 10.99 -0.55
CA THR A 185 14.64 10.58 -1.92
C THR A 185 15.52 11.39 -2.86
N GLY A 186 16.11 10.70 -3.83
CA GLY A 186 16.87 11.32 -4.91
C GLY A 186 16.44 10.77 -6.25
N TRP A 187 16.44 11.60 -7.30
CA TRP A 187 16.07 11.17 -8.65
C TRP A 187 16.79 11.97 -9.74
N GLY A 188 16.82 11.36 -10.88
CA GLY A 188 17.31 11.98 -12.11
C GLY A 188 16.49 11.52 -13.30
N LYS A 189 16.93 11.84 -14.49
CA LYS A 189 16.22 11.47 -15.72
C LYS A 189 16.06 9.95 -15.87
N HIS A 190 17.02 9.17 -15.39
CA HIS A 190 17.13 7.73 -15.61
C HIS A 190 17.28 6.89 -14.34
N TRP A 191 17.23 7.49 -13.18
CA TRP A 191 17.38 6.80 -11.91
C TRP A 191 16.52 7.44 -10.82
N TRP A 192 16.15 6.65 -9.86
CA TRP A 192 15.47 7.05 -8.64
C TRP A 192 15.93 6.17 -7.48
N ALA A 193 16.10 6.75 -6.32
CA ALA A 193 16.44 6.03 -5.10
C ALA A 193 15.82 6.71 -3.89
N SER A 194 15.28 5.91 -2.99
CA SER A 194 14.79 6.39 -1.70
C SER A 194 15.10 5.39 -0.61
N GLY A 195 15.36 5.90 0.58
CA GLY A 195 15.59 5.07 1.76
C GLY A 195 15.28 5.81 3.03
N GLY A 196 14.88 5.07 4.07
CA GLY A 196 14.49 5.67 5.32
C GLY A 196 14.33 4.70 6.48
N VAL A 197 14.09 5.29 7.65
CA VAL A 197 13.80 4.60 8.91
C VAL A 197 12.35 4.82 9.28
N PHE A 198 11.68 3.76 9.72
CA PHE A 198 10.24 3.75 9.95
C PHE A 198 9.89 3.05 11.26
N GLY A 199 8.95 3.63 11.98
CA GLY A 199 8.29 3.03 13.13
C GLY A 199 7.00 2.31 12.72
N GLN A 200 5.95 2.53 13.51
CA GLN A 200 4.66 1.90 13.34
C GLN A 200 3.69 2.68 12.45
N GLN A 201 2.57 2.04 12.12
CA GLN A 201 1.40 2.71 11.55
C GLN A 201 0.73 3.55 12.64
N VAL A 202 0.18 4.71 12.23
CA VAL A 202 -0.65 5.52 13.13
C VAL A 202 -2.10 5.11 12.91
N ASP A 203 -2.71 4.58 13.96
CA ASP A 203 -4.15 4.42 14.03
C ASP A 203 -4.74 5.57 14.85
N ILE A 204 -5.74 6.26 14.31
CA ILE A 204 -6.45 7.34 15.04
C ILE A 204 -7.18 6.76 16.26
N ILE A 205 -7.76 5.56 16.11
CA ILE A 205 -8.38 4.83 17.22
C ILE A 205 -7.31 3.92 17.83
N GLN A 206 -6.36 4.48 18.52
CA GLN A 206 -5.49 3.69 19.39
C GLN A 206 -6.33 3.23 20.60
N LYS A 207 -6.77 1.97 20.53
CA LYS A 207 -7.13 1.25 21.75
C LYS A 207 -5.87 1.25 22.62
N GLU A 208 -6.07 1.45 23.93
CA GLU A 208 -4.96 1.42 24.89
C GLU A 208 -4.05 0.25 24.61
N LYS A 209 -2.88 0.55 24.05
CA LYS A 209 -1.84 -0.46 23.88
C LYS A 209 -1.19 -0.66 25.24
N ASN A 210 -1.16 -1.89 25.70
CA ASN A 210 -0.28 -2.26 26.80
C ASN A 210 1.13 -1.77 26.46
N ARG A 211 1.78 -1.12 27.44
CA ARG A 211 3.09 -0.52 27.26
C ARG A 211 4.11 -1.56 26.85
N GLY A 212 4.50 -1.53 25.59
CA GLY A 212 5.53 -2.35 25.02
C GLY A 212 6.58 -1.50 24.30
N SER A 213 7.45 -2.14 23.59
CA SER A 213 8.44 -1.49 22.73
C SER A 213 7.93 -1.47 21.31
N ASP A 214 7.82 -0.31 20.70
CA ASP A 214 7.49 -0.19 19.29
C ASP A 214 8.60 -0.83 18.44
N GLY A 215 8.19 -1.54 17.39
CA GLY A 215 9.11 -2.05 16.40
C GLY A 215 9.63 -0.92 15.50
N TYR A 216 10.71 -1.20 14.83
CA TYR A 216 11.31 -0.28 13.86
C TYR A 216 11.69 -1.02 12.58
N GLY A 217 11.92 -0.28 11.52
CA GLY A 217 12.36 -0.85 10.25
C GLY A 217 13.18 0.12 9.42
N PHE A 218 13.87 -0.46 8.45
CA PHE A 218 14.60 0.24 7.41
C PHE A 218 14.02 -0.19 6.08
N THR A 219 13.73 0.76 5.20
CA THR A 219 13.18 0.47 3.88
C THR A 219 13.94 1.27 2.84
N GLY A 220 14.26 0.63 1.73
CA GLY A 220 14.88 1.28 0.59
C GLY A 220 14.39 0.70 -0.74
N ARG A 221 14.31 1.54 -1.76
CA ARG A 221 13.98 1.19 -3.14
C ARG A 221 14.88 1.95 -4.09
N VAL A 222 15.36 1.27 -5.12
CA VAL A 222 16.09 1.85 -6.23
C VAL A 222 15.41 1.47 -7.53
N ALA A 223 15.39 2.37 -8.49
CA ALA A 223 14.84 2.11 -9.81
C ALA A 223 15.67 2.82 -10.88
N VAL A 224 15.74 2.22 -12.06
CA VAL A 224 16.36 2.80 -13.23
C VAL A 224 15.42 2.76 -14.43
N SER A 225 15.48 3.78 -15.24
CA SER A 225 14.73 3.87 -16.49
C SER A 225 15.74 4.15 -17.62
N PRO A 226 16.46 3.11 -18.10
CA PRO A 226 17.54 3.28 -19.09
C PRO A 226 17.02 3.86 -20.40
N ILE A 227 15.79 3.57 -20.73
CA ILE A 227 15.08 4.14 -21.87
C ILE A 227 13.82 4.85 -21.33
N ASN A 228 13.71 6.13 -21.58
CA ASN A 228 12.53 6.93 -21.24
C ASN A 228 12.33 8.01 -22.30
N ASN A 229 11.57 7.67 -23.32
CA ASN A 229 11.19 8.56 -24.41
C ASN A 229 9.70 8.42 -24.76
N ARG A 230 9.26 9.11 -25.82
CA ARG A 230 7.84 9.13 -26.19
C ARG A 230 7.31 7.77 -26.63
N GLU A 231 8.11 6.94 -27.26
CA GLU A 231 7.67 5.65 -27.83
C GLU A 231 7.88 4.50 -26.85
N LEU A 232 9.01 4.50 -26.16
CA LEU A 232 9.43 3.42 -25.27
C LEU A 232 9.90 3.95 -23.93
N THR A 233 9.43 3.32 -22.87
CA THR A 233 10.00 3.47 -21.52
C THR A 233 10.27 2.07 -20.99
N LEU A 234 11.46 1.87 -20.46
CA LEU A 234 11.84 0.66 -19.74
C LEU A 234 12.11 1.04 -18.27
N HIS A 235 11.49 0.33 -17.35
CA HIS A 235 11.65 0.49 -15.91
C HIS A 235 12.15 -0.82 -15.31
N LEU A 236 13.17 -0.74 -14.48
CA LEU A 236 13.69 -1.85 -13.68
C LEU A 236 13.97 -1.33 -12.28
N GLY A 237 13.66 -2.10 -11.26
CA GLY A 237 13.90 -1.69 -9.89
C GLY A 237 13.90 -2.84 -8.89
N GLY A 238 14.19 -2.49 -7.67
CA GLY A 238 14.13 -3.42 -6.55
C GLY A 238 14.06 -2.68 -5.23
N TYR A 239 13.56 -3.37 -4.23
CA TYR A 239 13.37 -2.84 -2.89
C TYR A 239 13.63 -3.88 -1.82
N ALA A 240 13.98 -3.40 -0.65
CA ALA A 240 14.13 -4.23 0.54
C ALA A 240 13.65 -3.49 1.78
N THR A 241 13.11 -4.25 2.72
CA THR A 241 12.82 -3.77 4.07
C THR A 241 13.28 -4.77 5.10
N TYR A 242 13.81 -4.28 6.20
CA TYR A 242 14.07 -5.04 7.42
C TYR A 242 13.23 -4.46 8.54
N ARG A 243 12.58 -5.32 9.33
CA ARG A 243 11.65 -4.86 10.37
C ARG A 243 11.65 -5.75 11.61
N THR A 244 11.63 -5.10 12.77
CA THR A 244 11.31 -5.74 14.04
C THR A 244 9.85 -5.50 14.36
N PRO A 245 9.08 -6.54 14.77
CA PRO A 245 7.70 -6.37 15.21
C PRO A 245 7.62 -5.63 16.55
N ASP A 246 6.42 -5.13 16.85
CA ASP A 246 6.11 -4.60 18.18
C ASP A 246 6.22 -5.67 19.25
N ALA A 247 6.65 -5.28 20.42
CA ALA A 247 6.61 -6.09 21.62
C ALA A 247 5.62 -5.46 22.60
N ASN A 248 4.41 -5.99 22.63
CA ASN A 248 3.36 -5.51 23.55
C ASN A 248 3.45 -6.25 24.88
N GLY A 249 4.19 -5.67 25.83
CA GLY A 249 4.21 -6.13 27.21
C GLY A 249 4.52 -7.61 27.40
N THR A 250 3.51 -8.40 27.73
CA THR A 250 3.61 -9.85 27.97
C THR A 250 3.32 -10.69 26.72
N GLU A 251 2.87 -10.08 25.61
CA GLU A 251 2.50 -10.79 24.41
C GLU A 251 3.72 -11.12 23.55
N ASP A 252 3.61 -12.23 22.84
CA ASP A 252 4.58 -12.61 21.82
C ASP A 252 4.53 -11.63 20.66
N ARG A 253 5.69 -11.34 20.08
CA ARG A 253 5.82 -10.48 18.91
C ARG A 253 5.04 -11.05 17.75
N LEU A 254 3.88 -10.47 17.45
CA LEU A 254 2.96 -10.94 16.43
C LEU A 254 3.18 -10.19 15.12
N VAL A 255 3.23 -10.94 14.00
CA VAL A 255 3.19 -10.38 12.65
C VAL A 255 2.01 -10.99 11.90
N GLU A 256 1.16 -10.14 11.35
CA GLU A 256 0.03 -10.56 10.54
C GLU A 256 0.31 -10.26 9.06
N PHE A 257 0.15 -11.28 8.21
CA PHE A 257 0.07 -11.14 6.76
C PHE A 257 -1.34 -11.50 6.32
N ARG A 258 -1.95 -10.64 5.50
CA ARG A 258 -3.31 -10.82 5.01
C ARG A 258 -3.57 -9.98 3.77
N THR A 259 -4.44 -10.47 2.88
CA THR A 259 -4.85 -9.73 1.69
C THR A 259 -6.33 -9.86 1.41
N PHE A 260 -6.89 -8.86 0.74
CA PHE A 260 -8.23 -8.95 0.17
C PHE A 260 -8.16 -9.66 -1.20
N PRO A 261 -9.26 -10.27 -1.66
CA PRO A 261 -9.35 -10.91 -2.97
C PRO A 261 -9.51 -9.88 -4.11
N GLU A 262 -8.67 -8.84 -4.16
CA GLU A 262 -8.71 -7.72 -5.11
C GLU A 262 -10.06 -7.00 -5.20
N SER A 263 -10.83 -7.08 -4.13
CA SER A 263 -12.09 -6.38 -3.88
C SER A 263 -12.22 -6.06 -2.40
N ARG A 264 -12.95 -5.01 -2.06
CA ARG A 264 -13.14 -4.61 -0.66
C ARG A 264 -14.60 -4.35 -0.26
N THR A 265 -15.54 -4.72 -1.10
CA THR A 265 -16.97 -4.68 -0.74
C THR A 265 -17.25 -5.76 0.29
N ASP A 266 -16.86 -7.01 0.01
CA ASP A 266 -16.68 -8.03 1.05
C ASP A 266 -15.31 -7.82 1.72
N ARG A 267 -15.30 -7.66 3.04
CA ARG A 267 -14.09 -7.31 3.80
C ARG A 267 -13.33 -8.51 4.34
N ARG A 268 -13.71 -9.73 3.98
CA ARG A 268 -13.02 -10.96 4.39
C ARG A 268 -11.67 -11.10 3.68
N ARG A 269 -10.75 -11.75 4.37
CA ARG A 269 -9.37 -11.94 3.93
C ARG A 269 -9.03 -13.42 4.02
N PHE A 270 -9.45 -14.18 3.02
CA PHE A 270 -9.33 -15.64 2.99
C PHE A 270 -7.89 -16.11 3.15
N ILE A 271 -6.92 -15.39 2.56
CA ILE A 271 -5.49 -15.67 2.70
C ILE A 271 -4.94 -14.78 3.82
N ARG A 272 -4.60 -15.43 4.95
CA ARG A 272 -4.18 -14.76 6.17
C ARG A 272 -3.29 -15.66 7.02
N ALA A 273 -2.30 -15.09 7.70
CA ALA A 273 -1.52 -15.75 8.73
C ALA A 273 -1.16 -14.78 9.86
N GLU A 274 -1.43 -15.14 11.10
CA GLU A 274 -0.99 -14.45 12.32
C GLU A 274 0.16 -15.24 12.92
N ILE A 275 1.39 -14.73 12.85
CA ILE A 275 2.60 -15.45 13.19
C ILE A 275 3.16 -14.89 14.50
N PRO A 276 3.10 -15.64 15.60
CA PRO A 276 3.66 -15.25 16.88
C PRO A 276 5.17 -15.46 16.93
N ASN A 277 5.82 -14.87 17.91
CA ASN A 277 7.22 -15.05 18.24
C ASN A 277 8.18 -14.73 17.09
N VAL A 278 7.91 -13.64 16.36
CA VAL A 278 8.79 -13.17 15.29
C VAL A 278 9.88 -12.27 15.88
N ASN A 279 11.14 -12.62 15.62
CA ASN A 279 12.29 -11.80 16.00
C ASN A 279 12.39 -10.55 15.11
N HIS A 280 12.45 -10.81 13.81
CA HIS A 280 12.49 -9.82 12.73
C HIS A 280 12.06 -10.48 11.43
N TYR A 281 11.75 -9.68 10.45
CA TYR A 281 11.52 -10.14 9.09
C TYR A 281 12.08 -9.17 8.07
N ALA A 282 12.42 -9.71 6.91
CA ALA A 282 12.89 -8.95 5.77
C ALA A 282 12.02 -9.26 4.56
N THR A 283 11.69 -8.25 3.79
CA THR A 283 10.96 -8.39 2.54
C THR A 283 11.78 -7.79 1.41
N TYR A 284 11.90 -8.52 0.33
CA TYR A 284 12.64 -8.14 -0.87
C TYR A 284 11.69 -8.15 -2.06
N GLY A 285 11.87 -7.25 -2.99
CA GLY A 285 11.11 -7.24 -4.23
C GLY A 285 11.92 -6.80 -5.42
N LEU A 286 11.55 -7.35 -6.58
CA LEU A 286 12.03 -6.93 -7.88
C LEU A 286 10.87 -6.42 -8.68
N GLU A 287 11.08 -5.38 -9.46
CA GLU A 287 10.05 -4.74 -10.28
C GLU A 287 10.56 -4.48 -11.70
N ALA A 288 9.69 -4.67 -12.67
CA ALA A 288 9.98 -4.38 -14.05
C ALA A 288 8.74 -3.83 -14.76
N GLY A 289 8.96 -2.96 -15.73
CA GLY A 289 7.87 -2.41 -16.54
C GLY A 289 8.36 -1.91 -17.89
N VAL A 290 7.51 -2.06 -18.89
CA VAL A 290 7.72 -1.56 -20.23
C VAL A 290 6.47 -0.85 -20.73
N ARG A 291 6.64 0.36 -21.23
CA ARG A 291 5.60 1.07 -21.98
C ARG A 291 6.09 1.22 -23.41
N TRP A 292 5.35 0.64 -24.32
CA TRP A 292 5.57 0.80 -25.77
C TRP A 292 4.34 1.47 -26.38
N ASN A 293 4.50 2.75 -26.72
CA ASN A 293 3.38 3.58 -27.14
C ASN A 293 2.20 3.52 -26.16
N LYS A 294 1.08 2.95 -26.54
CA LYS A 294 -0.14 2.81 -25.74
C LYS A 294 -0.22 1.53 -24.92
N LEU A 295 0.69 0.60 -25.15
CA LEU A 295 0.81 -0.63 -24.37
C LEU A 295 1.68 -0.39 -23.16
N LEU A 296 1.23 -0.79 -21.99
CA LEU A 296 1.97 -0.83 -20.76
C LEU A 296 1.92 -2.25 -20.19
N ALA A 297 3.07 -2.84 -19.90
CA ALA A 297 3.17 -4.10 -19.18
C ALA A 297 4.14 -3.94 -18.02
N TYR A 298 3.79 -4.43 -16.83
CA TYR A 298 4.62 -4.35 -15.64
C TYR A 298 4.26 -5.43 -14.62
N GLY A 299 5.19 -5.69 -13.72
CA GLY A 299 4.99 -6.68 -12.66
C GLY A 299 6.06 -6.59 -11.59
N GLU A 300 5.80 -7.27 -10.48
CA GLU A 300 6.72 -7.37 -9.36
C GLU A 300 6.70 -8.80 -8.79
N TYR A 301 7.86 -9.23 -8.27
CA TYR A 301 8.02 -10.42 -7.44
C TYR A 301 8.42 -10.00 -6.05
N VAL A 302 7.79 -10.56 -5.02
CA VAL A 302 8.03 -10.25 -3.61
C VAL A 302 8.34 -11.53 -2.85
N PHE A 303 9.36 -11.49 -2.03
CA PHE A 303 9.78 -12.56 -1.15
C PHE A 303 9.95 -12.02 0.27
N THR A 304 9.45 -12.76 1.27
CA THR A 304 9.56 -12.40 2.70
C THR A 304 10.15 -13.55 3.47
N ASP A 305 11.15 -13.26 4.31
CA ASP A 305 11.81 -14.19 5.23
C ASP A 305 11.58 -13.74 6.67
N LEU A 306 11.09 -14.65 7.55
CA LEU A 306 10.80 -14.37 8.95
C LEU A 306 11.67 -15.23 9.86
N SER A 307 12.43 -14.58 10.72
CA SER A 307 13.13 -15.22 11.84
C SER A 307 12.18 -15.39 13.02
N ARG A 308 12.04 -16.64 13.49
CA ARG A 308 11.11 -17.01 14.56
C ARG A 308 11.83 -17.71 15.72
N TYR A 309 11.18 -17.74 16.89
CA TYR A 309 11.65 -18.44 18.06
C TYR A 309 10.48 -19.14 18.78
N LYS A 310 10.78 -20.08 19.64
CA LYS A 310 9.87 -20.59 20.69
C LYS A 310 10.50 -20.33 22.05
N ARG A 311 9.70 -20.32 23.11
CA ARG A 311 10.21 -20.35 24.48
C ARG A 311 10.18 -21.79 24.97
N ASP A 312 11.29 -22.24 25.52
CA ASP A 312 11.37 -23.55 26.19
C ASP A 312 10.73 -23.50 27.58
N GLY A 313 10.76 -24.63 28.29
CA GLY A 313 10.23 -24.75 29.66
C GLY A 313 10.90 -23.80 30.66
N SER A 314 12.10 -23.34 30.38
CA SER A 314 12.85 -22.35 31.17
C SER A 314 12.62 -20.91 30.69
N LYS A 315 11.65 -20.69 29.81
CA LYS A 315 11.35 -19.41 29.14
C LYS A 315 12.50 -18.83 28.31
N GLN A 316 13.52 -19.61 27.99
CA GLN A 316 14.60 -19.22 27.09
C GLN A 316 14.15 -19.27 25.64
N LYS A 317 14.67 -18.36 24.81
CA LYS A 317 14.38 -18.34 23.38
C LYS A 317 15.18 -19.40 22.66
N VAL A 318 14.48 -20.30 21.97
CA VAL A 318 15.07 -21.29 21.06
C VAL A 318 14.66 -20.93 19.64
N SER A 319 15.62 -20.75 18.75
CA SER A 319 15.37 -20.41 17.34
C SER A 319 14.61 -21.54 16.63
N LEU A 320 13.66 -21.17 15.81
CA LEU A 320 12.99 -22.03 14.84
C LEU A 320 13.60 -21.80 13.45
N LYS A 321 13.33 -22.70 12.51
CA LYS A 321 13.63 -22.43 11.10
C LYS A 321 12.86 -21.19 10.65
N ASN A 322 13.48 -20.38 9.79
CA ASN A 322 12.81 -19.23 9.21
C ASN A 322 11.59 -19.67 8.39
N ALA A 323 10.53 -18.90 8.46
CA ALA A 323 9.40 -19.05 7.56
C ALA A 323 9.56 -18.14 6.35
N THR A 324 9.16 -18.63 5.18
CA THR A 324 9.30 -17.91 3.93
C THR A 324 7.97 -17.81 3.18
N PHE A 325 7.68 -16.62 2.64
CA PHE A 325 6.49 -16.36 1.85
C PHE A 325 6.86 -15.63 0.57
N ASN A 326 6.03 -15.78 -0.44
CA ASN A 326 6.25 -15.10 -1.70
C ASN A 326 4.94 -14.75 -2.42
N GLY A 327 5.09 -13.90 -3.42
CA GLY A 327 4.01 -13.58 -4.33
C GLY A 327 4.53 -12.79 -5.51
N TRP A 328 3.74 -12.73 -6.57
CA TRP A 328 4.06 -11.98 -7.76
C TRP A 328 2.80 -11.53 -8.49
N TYR A 329 2.94 -10.56 -9.34
CA TYR A 329 1.90 -10.20 -10.28
C TYR A 329 2.51 -9.74 -11.60
N ALA A 330 1.71 -9.85 -12.65
CA ALA A 330 1.97 -9.27 -13.95
C ALA A 330 0.69 -8.61 -14.47
N THR A 331 0.81 -7.38 -14.96
CA THR A 331 -0.28 -6.57 -15.51
C THR A 331 0.09 -6.12 -16.91
N ALA A 332 -0.86 -6.19 -17.84
CA ALA A 332 -0.77 -5.54 -19.13
C ALA A 332 -1.99 -4.67 -19.35
N SER A 333 -1.80 -3.45 -19.86
CA SER A 333 -2.88 -2.55 -20.23
C SER A 333 -2.65 -1.92 -21.60
N TYR A 334 -3.74 -1.62 -22.29
CA TYR A 334 -3.71 -0.97 -23.59
C TYR A 334 -4.72 0.16 -23.66
N MET A 335 -4.26 1.33 -24.06
CA MET A 335 -5.10 2.51 -24.24
C MET A 335 -5.77 2.46 -25.63
N ILE A 336 -7.01 1.98 -25.67
CA ILE A 336 -7.80 1.89 -26.92
C ILE A 336 -8.04 3.29 -27.46
N LEU A 337 -8.57 4.18 -26.61
CA LEU A 337 -8.81 5.58 -26.92
C LEU A 337 -8.01 6.47 -25.98
N GLY A 338 -7.42 7.53 -26.49
CA GLY A 338 -6.70 8.52 -25.69
C GLY A 338 -5.19 8.47 -25.82
N GLY A 339 -4.52 9.17 -24.89
CA GLY A 339 -3.07 9.26 -24.81
C GLY A 339 -2.46 8.14 -24.00
N GLN A 340 -1.17 7.90 -24.18
CA GLN A 340 -0.40 6.91 -23.43
C GLN A 340 -0.22 7.31 -21.96
N ARG A 341 0.02 6.34 -21.09
CA ARG A 341 0.47 6.56 -19.73
C ARG A 341 1.89 7.12 -19.74
N ARG A 342 2.16 8.09 -18.90
CA ARG A 342 3.47 8.74 -18.78
C ARG A 342 4.24 8.13 -17.62
N TYR A 343 5.54 8.04 -17.78
CA TYR A 343 6.45 7.71 -16.70
C TYR A 343 6.86 9.01 -15.98
N ALA A 344 6.80 8.99 -14.65
CA ALA A 344 7.23 10.06 -13.76
C ALA A 344 8.59 9.69 -13.15
N PRO A 345 9.72 10.24 -13.66
CA PRO A 345 11.04 9.91 -13.11
C PRO A 345 11.21 10.29 -11.64
N GLU A 346 10.54 11.34 -11.20
CA GLU A 346 10.54 11.84 -9.82
C GLU A 346 9.88 10.89 -8.83
N ASP A 347 8.99 10.00 -9.29
CA ASP A 347 8.29 9.00 -8.49
C ASP A 347 8.68 7.58 -8.88
N ALA A 348 9.39 7.40 -9.99
CA ALA A 348 9.73 6.11 -10.61
C ALA A 348 8.50 5.21 -10.79
N GLU A 349 7.42 5.76 -11.37
CA GLU A 349 6.15 5.06 -11.61
C GLU A 349 5.50 5.45 -12.94
N PHE A 350 4.58 4.60 -13.41
CA PHE A 350 3.71 4.92 -14.55
C PHE A 350 2.47 5.65 -14.04
N GLY A 351 2.42 6.94 -14.29
CA GLY A 351 1.44 7.86 -13.72
C GLY A 351 0.33 8.27 -14.70
N PRO A 352 -0.01 9.56 -14.71
CA PRO A 352 -1.16 10.06 -15.43
C PRO A 352 -1.03 9.91 -16.96
N MET A 353 -2.17 9.78 -17.60
CA MET A 353 -2.29 9.73 -19.07
C MET A 353 -2.65 11.10 -19.65
N GLY A 354 -2.27 11.34 -20.89
CA GLY A 354 -2.78 12.47 -21.66
C GLY A 354 -4.27 12.28 -21.95
N MET A 355 -5.08 13.33 -21.75
CA MET A 355 -6.52 13.28 -22.06
C MET A 355 -6.79 13.64 -23.51
N ARG A 356 -7.67 12.88 -24.16
CA ARG A 356 -8.22 13.17 -25.48
C ARG A 356 -9.57 13.90 -25.34
N LYS A 357 -9.91 14.75 -26.30
CA LYS A 357 -11.30 15.26 -26.44
C LYS A 357 -12.23 14.06 -26.70
N GLY A 358 -13.26 13.90 -25.87
CA GLY A 358 -14.18 12.75 -25.89
C GLY A 358 -13.75 11.58 -24.96
N GLY A 359 -12.69 11.77 -24.17
CA GLY A 359 -12.29 10.82 -23.11
C GLY A 359 -11.29 9.76 -23.56
N ASN A 360 -10.85 8.97 -22.60
CA ASN A 360 -9.93 7.84 -22.78
C ASN A 360 -10.63 6.52 -22.43
N LEU A 361 -10.24 5.45 -23.11
CA LEU A 361 -10.71 4.09 -22.82
C LEU A 361 -9.49 3.16 -22.74
N GLU A 362 -9.32 2.49 -21.60
CA GLU A 362 -8.24 1.55 -21.32
C GLU A 362 -8.80 0.17 -21.00
N VAL A 363 -8.19 -0.87 -21.55
CA VAL A 363 -8.39 -2.26 -21.11
C VAL A 363 -7.14 -2.74 -20.41
N ALA A 364 -7.31 -3.59 -19.41
CA ALA A 364 -6.19 -4.22 -18.72
C ALA A 364 -6.52 -5.65 -18.33
N ALA A 365 -5.45 -6.46 -18.23
CA ALA A 365 -5.50 -7.80 -17.68
C ALA A 365 -4.36 -7.96 -16.66
N ARG A 366 -4.62 -8.70 -15.59
CA ARG A 366 -3.64 -8.98 -14.53
C ARG A 366 -3.77 -10.41 -14.05
N VAL A 367 -2.63 -11.01 -13.74
CA VAL A 367 -2.55 -12.23 -12.94
C VAL A 367 -1.76 -11.89 -11.69
N SER A 368 -2.25 -12.29 -10.52
CA SER A 368 -1.52 -12.17 -9.27
C SER A 368 -1.55 -13.49 -8.52
N TYR A 369 -0.48 -13.74 -7.77
CA TYR A 369 -0.28 -14.94 -6.96
C TYR A 369 0.30 -14.56 -5.61
N VAL A 370 -0.14 -15.25 -4.57
CA VAL A 370 0.42 -15.14 -3.23
C VAL A 370 0.42 -16.49 -2.53
N ASN A 371 1.45 -16.74 -1.70
CA ASN A 371 1.58 -17.95 -0.91
C ASN A 371 2.02 -17.62 0.52
N LEU A 372 1.17 -17.95 1.48
CA LEU A 372 1.42 -17.90 2.93
C LEU A 372 1.52 -19.29 3.57
N ASN A 373 1.73 -20.34 2.78
CA ASN A 373 1.99 -21.68 3.31
C ASN A 373 3.50 -21.89 3.44
N ASP A 374 3.93 -22.35 4.60
CA ASP A 374 5.30 -22.77 4.86
C ASP A 374 5.31 -24.12 5.61
N PHE A 375 5.87 -25.13 4.99
CA PHE A 375 5.96 -26.51 5.51
C PHE A 375 7.39 -26.92 5.86
N HIS A 376 8.37 -26.00 5.82
CA HIS A 376 9.78 -26.31 6.02
C HIS A 376 10.14 -26.77 7.43
N ASP A 377 9.33 -26.34 8.41
CA ASP A 377 9.50 -26.76 9.80
C ASP A 377 8.27 -27.55 10.26
N ALA A 378 8.43 -28.88 10.40
CA ALA A 378 7.34 -29.73 10.84
C ALA A 378 6.78 -29.40 12.23
N GLN A 379 7.58 -28.71 13.08
CA GLN A 379 7.15 -28.28 14.42
C GLN A 379 6.44 -26.93 14.42
N ALA A 380 6.50 -26.20 13.31
CA ALA A 380 6.02 -24.84 13.22
C ALA A 380 5.46 -24.49 11.82
N VAL A 381 4.70 -25.44 11.25
CA VAL A 381 4.01 -25.31 9.97
C VAL A 381 3.06 -24.11 9.97
N ILE A 382 3.04 -23.37 8.89
CA ILE A 382 2.12 -22.26 8.65
C ILE A 382 1.28 -22.59 7.42
N THR A 383 -0.04 -22.50 7.56
CA THR A 383 -1.00 -22.72 6.48
C THR A 383 -1.94 -21.53 6.40
N GLY A 384 -1.40 -20.41 5.94
CA GLY A 384 -2.13 -19.15 5.76
C GLY A 384 -2.87 -19.04 4.43
N GLY A 385 -2.79 -20.08 3.60
CA GLY A 385 -3.40 -20.15 2.29
C GLY A 385 -2.53 -19.60 1.17
N LYS A 386 -2.84 -20.03 -0.05
CA LYS A 386 -2.29 -19.49 -1.29
C LYS A 386 -3.39 -19.37 -2.33
N GLY A 387 -3.22 -18.45 -3.28
CA GLY A 387 -4.22 -18.27 -4.34
C GLY A 387 -3.72 -17.47 -5.51
N TYR A 388 -4.48 -17.60 -6.59
CA TYR A 388 -4.36 -16.80 -7.81
C TYR A 388 -5.57 -15.89 -7.95
N ALA A 389 -5.34 -14.68 -8.49
CA ALA A 389 -6.39 -13.82 -9.00
C ALA A 389 -6.12 -13.51 -10.47
N TYR A 390 -7.10 -13.78 -11.31
CA TYR A 390 -7.11 -13.44 -12.74
C TYR A 390 -8.08 -12.29 -12.94
N ASN A 391 -7.58 -11.15 -13.36
CA ASN A 391 -8.33 -9.90 -13.42
C ASN A 391 -8.40 -9.34 -14.82
N ALA A 392 -9.57 -8.85 -15.23
CA ALA A 392 -9.78 -8.08 -16.45
C ALA A 392 -10.49 -6.77 -16.10
N SER A 393 -10.04 -5.67 -16.66
CA SER A 393 -10.54 -4.33 -16.39
C SER A 393 -10.86 -3.55 -17.66
N LEU A 394 -11.94 -2.78 -17.61
CA LEU A 394 -12.28 -1.78 -18.62
C LEU A 394 -12.46 -0.43 -17.90
N ASN A 395 -11.62 0.53 -18.22
CA ASN A 395 -11.57 1.84 -17.60
C ASN A 395 -11.93 2.93 -18.60
N TRP A 396 -13.05 3.59 -18.40
CA TRP A 396 -13.48 4.74 -19.17
C TRP A 396 -13.26 6.04 -18.37
N TYR A 397 -12.48 6.94 -18.95
CA TYR A 397 -12.20 8.27 -18.40
C TYR A 397 -12.88 9.31 -19.28
N PRO A 398 -14.16 9.68 -19.06
CA PRO A 398 -14.85 10.70 -19.86
C PRO A 398 -14.15 12.05 -19.80
N VAL A 399 -13.62 12.40 -18.64
CA VAL A 399 -12.79 13.58 -18.37
C VAL A 399 -11.66 13.21 -17.38
N ARG A 400 -10.66 14.06 -17.24
CA ARG A 400 -9.47 13.82 -16.40
C ARG A 400 -9.81 13.37 -14.96
N ASN A 401 -10.91 13.86 -14.43
CA ASN A 401 -11.29 13.78 -13.02
C ASN A 401 -12.31 12.69 -12.73
N VAL A 402 -12.82 12.00 -13.75
CA VAL A 402 -13.87 10.98 -13.63
C VAL A 402 -13.40 9.69 -14.25
N LEU A 403 -13.60 8.58 -13.54
CA LEU A 403 -13.42 7.21 -14.02
C LEU A 403 -14.68 6.42 -13.77
N VAL A 404 -15.15 5.71 -14.79
CA VAL A 404 -16.09 4.60 -14.68
C VAL A 404 -15.32 3.33 -15.02
N GLY A 405 -15.13 2.46 -14.03
CA GLY A 405 -14.38 1.21 -14.15
C GLY A 405 -15.30 0.01 -14.04
N LEU A 406 -15.09 -0.99 -14.91
CA LEU A 406 -15.65 -2.33 -14.78
C LEU A 406 -14.48 -3.30 -14.56
N ASN A 407 -14.65 -4.23 -13.64
CA ASN A 407 -13.61 -5.16 -13.26
C ASN A 407 -14.22 -6.55 -13.05
N TYR A 408 -13.57 -7.54 -13.64
CA TYR A 408 -13.87 -8.93 -13.37
C TYR A 408 -12.65 -9.58 -12.74
N THR A 409 -12.84 -10.38 -11.71
CA THR A 409 -11.78 -11.16 -11.06
C THR A 409 -12.25 -12.59 -10.83
N PHE A 410 -11.45 -13.56 -11.25
CA PHE A 410 -11.61 -14.95 -10.86
C PHE A 410 -10.56 -15.28 -9.79
N MET A 411 -11.01 -15.72 -8.63
CA MET A 411 -10.18 -16.17 -7.51
C MET A 411 -10.10 -17.70 -7.50
N ASN A 412 -8.88 -18.21 -7.44
CA ASN A 412 -8.61 -19.64 -7.27
C ASN A 412 -7.71 -19.82 -6.04
N ASN A 413 -8.25 -20.32 -4.97
CA ASN A 413 -7.61 -20.45 -3.66
C ASN A 413 -7.42 -21.90 -3.26
N ASP A 414 -6.39 -22.20 -2.49
CA ASP A 414 -6.23 -23.52 -1.88
C ASP A 414 -7.13 -23.70 -0.63
N LYS A 415 -7.19 -24.91 -0.12
CA LYS A 415 -8.02 -25.27 1.04
C LYS A 415 -7.64 -24.59 2.36
N TYR A 416 -6.49 -23.93 2.44
CA TYR A 416 -6.03 -23.23 3.63
C TYR A 416 -6.40 -21.73 3.61
N ALA A 417 -6.99 -21.26 2.52
CA ALA A 417 -7.48 -19.90 2.39
C ALA A 417 -8.90 -19.77 2.96
N ASP A 418 -9.05 -19.96 4.27
CA ASP A 418 -10.32 -20.01 5.00
C ASP A 418 -10.52 -18.89 6.04
N ASP A 419 -9.68 -17.82 5.98
CA ASP A 419 -9.66 -16.67 6.91
C ASP A 419 -9.21 -16.99 8.34
N LYS A 420 -8.78 -18.23 8.63
CA LYS A 420 -8.42 -18.64 10.00
C LYS A 420 -6.92 -18.58 10.29
N GLY A 421 -6.08 -18.62 9.26
CA GLY A 421 -4.62 -18.46 9.38
C GLY A 421 -3.97 -19.48 10.31
N HIS A 422 -4.05 -20.73 9.96
CA HIS A 422 -3.60 -21.85 10.79
C HIS A 422 -2.09 -21.84 11.02
N ILE A 423 -1.71 -21.85 12.29
CA ILE A 423 -0.33 -22.04 12.73
C ILE A 423 -0.27 -23.25 13.63
N THR A 424 0.59 -24.20 13.29
CA THR A 424 0.77 -25.39 14.08
C THR A 424 1.41 -25.06 15.43
N LYS A 425 0.73 -25.42 16.50
CA LYS A 425 1.30 -25.46 17.86
C LYS A 425 1.70 -26.91 18.15
N ASN A 426 2.94 -27.12 18.57
CA ASN A 426 3.46 -28.45 19.00
C ASN A 426 3.44 -29.54 17.92
N GLY A 427 3.70 -29.19 16.65
CA GLY A 427 3.87 -30.19 15.57
C GLY A 427 2.60 -30.88 15.11
N GLN A 428 1.41 -30.47 15.57
CA GLN A 428 0.15 -31.01 15.10
C GLN A 428 -0.36 -30.20 13.91
N PRO A 429 -0.58 -30.80 12.73
CA PRO A 429 -1.19 -30.10 11.62
C PRO A 429 -2.61 -29.70 11.99
N LEU A 430 -2.91 -28.42 11.86
CA LEU A 430 -4.26 -27.93 12.04
C LEU A 430 -5.13 -28.43 10.89
N LYS A 431 -6.23 -29.08 11.23
CA LYS A 431 -7.21 -29.53 10.24
C LYS A 431 -7.97 -28.29 9.72
N THR A 432 -7.86 -28.01 8.43
CA THR A 432 -8.82 -27.10 7.79
C THR A 432 -10.16 -27.82 7.69
N ALA A 433 -11.24 -27.08 7.89
CA ALA A 433 -12.59 -27.59 7.68
C ALA A 433 -12.92 -27.72 6.18
N MET A 434 -12.19 -27.04 5.31
CA MET A 434 -12.38 -27.11 3.87
C MET A 434 -11.70 -28.35 3.28
N LYS A 435 -12.43 -29.06 2.42
CA LYS A 435 -11.87 -30.19 1.64
C LYS A 435 -11.06 -29.70 0.44
N ASP A 436 -11.62 -28.73 -0.28
CA ASP A 436 -11.10 -28.15 -1.49
C ASP A 436 -10.86 -26.65 -1.30
N GLY A 437 -10.26 -25.98 -2.29
CA GLY A 437 -10.09 -24.54 -2.28
C GLY A 437 -11.39 -23.78 -2.52
N LEU A 438 -11.41 -22.51 -2.14
CA LEU A 438 -12.52 -21.61 -2.40
C LEU A 438 -12.29 -20.85 -3.70
N ASP A 439 -13.02 -21.23 -4.75
CA ASP A 439 -13.02 -20.56 -6.04
C ASP A 439 -14.28 -19.71 -6.23
N PHE A 440 -14.11 -18.51 -6.73
CA PHE A 440 -15.25 -17.60 -6.94
C PHE A 440 -14.94 -16.50 -7.96
N HIS A 441 -15.99 -15.98 -8.56
CA HIS A 441 -15.97 -14.82 -9.43
C HIS A 441 -16.37 -13.57 -8.68
N ILE A 442 -15.78 -12.43 -9.07
CA ILE A 442 -16.12 -11.10 -8.58
C ILE A 442 -16.37 -10.19 -9.77
N TYR A 443 -17.58 -9.64 -9.85
CA TYR A 443 -17.95 -8.61 -10.82
C TYR A 443 -18.03 -7.29 -10.09
N GLN A 444 -17.29 -6.28 -10.56
CA GLN A 444 -17.16 -5.01 -9.85
C GLN A 444 -17.38 -3.83 -10.81
N MET A 445 -17.93 -2.76 -10.25
CA MET A 445 -18.06 -1.47 -10.89
C MET A 445 -17.54 -0.38 -9.94
N ARG A 446 -16.80 0.58 -10.46
CA ARG A 446 -16.32 1.77 -9.73
C ARG A 446 -16.73 3.04 -10.44
N LEU A 447 -17.28 3.99 -9.66
CA LEU A 447 -17.31 5.40 -10.01
C LEU A 447 -16.27 6.13 -9.17
N MET A 448 -15.35 6.83 -9.84
CA MET A 448 -14.33 7.66 -9.20
C MET A 448 -14.47 9.11 -9.66
N VAL A 449 -14.45 10.03 -8.71
CA VAL A 449 -14.31 11.46 -8.96
C VAL A 449 -13.12 11.98 -8.16
N SER A 450 -12.28 12.84 -8.78
CA SER A 450 -11.14 13.47 -8.11
C SER A 450 -11.03 14.94 -8.49
N PHE A 451 -10.73 15.82 -7.54
CA PHE A 451 -10.70 17.26 -7.72
C PHE A 451 -9.81 17.95 -6.69
#